data_bd5e91360da245ef46f508e5ce2723bd
#
_entry.id   bd5e91360da245ef46f508e5ce2723bd
#
_cell.length_a   1.000
_cell.length_b   1.000
_cell.length_c   1.000
_cell.angle_alpha   90.00
_cell.angle_beta   90.00
_cell.angle_gamma   90.00
#
_symmetry.space_group_name_H-M   'P 1'
#
loop_
_entity.id
_entity.type
_entity.pdbx_description
1 polymer ?
#
loop_
_entity_poly.entity_id
_entity_poly.type
_entity_poly.pdbx_seq_one_letter_code
_entity_poly.pdbx_strand_id
1 'polypeptide(L)'
;MSALRTNDDGPILDDRIPEGLPAALPPGEHILWQGRPSAFGMASRPLHGGFIVLWFAVLALWTILPAAVDGAMLAGLKTSWPTFASCAAALAVVGSLGWLAAWTTTYTVTNRRVVMRIGIAIPVTFNLPLTQVEEAGLRTFGDGTGDLALRLTKGTRVAYLHLWPHARPWRVTEPQPMLRSVPNGAAVAAILARAIVAARAPEEEAALPILVARPQGQARPPRLVAAGAR
;
A
#
# COMPACT_ATOMS: atom_id res chain seq x y z
N MET A 1 -59.54 13.20 -5.69
CA MET A 1 -58.71 13.59 -4.53
C MET A 1 -57.46 12.72 -4.53
N SER A 2 -56.38 13.21 -5.14
CA SER A 2 -55.15 12.46 -5.31
C SER A 2 -54.19 12.91 -4.18
N ALA A 3 -53.83 11.98 -3.29
CA ALA A 3 -52.90 12.24 -2.20
C ALA A 3 -51.48 12.36 -2.75
N LEU A 4 -50.89 13.53 -2.62
CA LEU A 4 -49.49 13.79 -2.84
C LEU A 4 -48.66 12.97 -1.84
N ARG A 5 -47.91 11.97 -2.36
CA ARG A 5 -46.80 11.33 -1.61
C ARG A 5 -45.68 12.33 -1.57
N THR A 6 -45.43 12.89 -0.43
CA THR A 6 -44.17 13.58 -0.13
C THR A 6 -43.07 12.52 -0.07
N ASN A 7 -42.19 12.53 -1.08
CA ASN A 7 -40.89 11.82 -1.02
C ASN A 7 -40.03 12.57 0.01
N ASP A 8 -39.83 11.90 1.13
CA ASP A 8 -38.86 12.30 2.14
C ASP A 8 -37.49 11.81 1.66
N ASP A 9 -36.94 12.52 0.64
CA ASP A 9 -35.59 12.28 0.12
C ASP A 9 -34.59 12.88 1.12
N GLY A 10 -34.41 12.19 2.25
CA GLY A 10 -33.18 12.30 3.01
C GLY A 10 -31.99 11.91 2.11
N PRO A 11 -30.75 12.39 2.38
CA PRO A 11 -29.61 12.08 1.55
C PRO A 11 -29.51 10.57 1.39
N ILE A 12 -29.62 10.08 0.15
CA ILE A 12 -29.44 8.68 -0.22
C ILE A 12 -27.98 8.36 0.15
N LEU A 13 -27.78 7.87 1.35
CA LEU A 13 -26.54 7.21 1.72
C LEU A 13 -26.45 6.02 0.77
N ASP A 14 -25.58 6.10 -0.22
CA ASP A 14 -25.29 4.97 -1.10
C ASP A 14 -24.68 3.87 -0.22
N ASP A 15 -25.57 2.99 0.28
CA ASP A 15 -25.28 1.92 1.22
C ASP A 15 -24.51 0.76 0.53
N ARG A 16 -24.08 1.02 -0.70
CA ARG A 16 -23.25 0.08 -1.45
C ARG A 16 -21.85 0.11 -0.88
N ILE A 17 -21.45 -1.01 -0.30
CA ILE A 17 -20.06 -1.21 0.15
C ILE A 17 -19.15 -1.09 -1.07
N PRO A 18 -18.24 -0.11 -1.15
CA PRO A 18 -17.33 0.01 -2.27
C PRO A 18 -16.48 -1.26 -2.41
N GLU A 19 -16.20 -1.66 -3.65
CA GLU A 19 -15.41 -2.86 -3.93
C GLU A 19 -14.07 -2.81 -3.18
N GLY A 20 -13.72 -3.89 -2.46
CA GLY A 20 -12.46 -3.98 -1.72
C GLY A 20 -12.50 -3.46 -0.29
N LEU A 21 -13.60 -2.89 0.17
CA LEU A 21 -13.79 -2.50 1.56
C LEU A 21 -14.60 -3.57 2.33
N PRO A 22 -14.32 -3.79 3.62
CA PRO A 22 -15.06 -4.76 4.43
C PRO A 22 -16.44 -4.27 4.86
N ALA A 23 -16.67 -2.96 4.86
CA ALA A 23 -17.92 -2.30 5.28
C ALA A 23 -18.06 -0.94 4.60
N ALA A 24 -19.24 -0.34 4.72
CA ALA A 24 -19.46 1.04 4.29
C ALA A 24 -18.51 2.01 5.02
N LEU A 25 -18.19 3.11 4.36
CA LEU A 25 -17.30 4.12 4.94
C LEU A 25 -18.01 4.87 6.07
N PRO A 26 -17.33 5.11 7.21
CA PRO A 26 -17.85 5.95 8.28
C PRO A 26 -18.14 7.40 7.79
N PRO A 27 -19.04 8.12 8.46
CA PRO A 27 -19.32 9.52 8.13
C PRO A 27 -18.03 10.36 8.10
N GLY A 28 -17.86 11.13 7.02
CA GLY A 28 -16.68 11.97 6.79
C GLY A 28 -15.44 11.22 6.30
N GLU A 29 -15.52 9.90 6.10
CA GLU A 29 -14.48 9.15 5.40
C GLU A 29 -14.82 9.04 3.90
N HIS A 30 -13.86 9.32 3.03
CA HIS A 30 -14.03 9.24 1.58
C HIS A 30 -12.78 8.66 0.91
N ILE A 31 -12.98 8.03 -0.23
CA ILE A 31 -11.91 7.42 -1.01
C ILE A 31 -11.16 8.51 -1.78
N LEU A 32 -9.84 8.57 -1.59
CA LEU A 32 -8.95 9.45 -2.35
C LEU A 32 -8.42 8.77 -3.60
N TRP A 33 -8.19 7.46 -3.49
CA TRP A 33 -7.71 6.64 -4.60
C TRP A 33 -8.01 5.16 -4.33
N GLN A 34 -8.34 4.44 -5.40
CA GLN A 34 -8.49 2.98 -5.38
C GLN A 34 -7.88 2.39 -6.63
N GLY A 35 -7.24 1.23 -6.51
CA GLY A 35 -6.64 0.56 -7.65
C GLY A 35 -6.16 -0.85 -7.33
N ARG A 36 -5.70 -1.52 -8.40
CA ARG A 36 -5.15 -2.88 -8.34
C ARG A 36 -3.70 -2.87 -8.81
N PRO A 37 -2.86 -3.80 -8.34
CA PRO A 37 -1.50 -3.93 -8.84
C PRO A 37 -1.47 -4.37 -10.31
N SER A 38 -0.38 -4.05 -11.01
CA SER A 38 -0.11 -4.57 -12.34
C SER A 38 0.20 -6.07 -12.29
N ALA A 39 -0.48 -6.87 -13.12
CA ALA A 39 -0.25 -8.33 -13.19
C ALA A 39 1.20 -8.65 -13.58
N PHE A 40 1.74 -7.95 -14.58
CA PHE A 40 3.13 -8.11 -15.01
C PHE A 40 4.11 -7.75 -13.87
N GLY A 41 3.85 -6.66 -13.17
CA GLY A 41 4.67 -6.27 -12.04
C GLY A 41 4.63 -7.28 -10.89
N MET A 42 3.48 -7.91 -10.64
CA MET A 42 3.34 -8.97 -9.64
C MET A 42 4.06 -10.26 -10.04
N ALA A 43 4.02 -10.65 -11.30
CA ALA A 43 4.73 -11.84 -11.79
C ALA A 43 6.26 -11.62 -11.83
N SER A 44 6.71 -10.46 -12.28
CA SER A 44 8.14 -10.22 -12.53
C SER A 44 8.94 -9.93 -11.25
N ARG A 45 8.37 -9.21 -10.28
CA ARG A 45 9.11 -8.71 -9.10
C ARG A 45 8.96 -9.62 -7.88
N PRO A 46 7.80 -9.78 -7.23
CA PRO A 46 7.69 -10.64 -6.05
C PRO A 46 7.84 -12.13 -6.36
N LEU A 47 7.43 -12.56 -7.55
CA LEU A 47 7.52 -13.96 -7.98
C LEU A 47 8.77 -14.27 -8.81
N HIS A 48 9.68 -13.28 -8.96
CA HIS A 48 10.99 -13.46 -9.60
C HIS A 48 10.94 -14.02 -11.04
N GLY A 49 9.92 -13.68 -11.83
CA GLY A 49 9.78 -14.17 -13.21
C GLY A 49 11.00 -13.89 -14.08
N GLY A 50 11.67 -12.74 -13.92
CA GLY A 50 12.92 -12.43 -14.62
C GLY A 50 14.07 -13.37 -14.26
N PHE A 51 14.16 -13.81 -13.01
CA PHE A 51 15.16 -14.79 -12.59
C PHE A 51 14.93 -16.16 -13.23
N ILE A 52 13.66 -16.57 -13.40
CA ILE A 52 13.32 -17.81 -14.11
C ILE A 52 13.79 -17.75 -15.55
N VAL A 53 13.53 -16.66 -16.26
CA VAL A 53 14.03 -16.47 -17.63
C VAL A 53 15.53 -16.57 -17.69
N LEU A 54 16.24 -15.87 -16.82
CA LEU A 54 17.70 -15.90 -16.75
C LEU A 54 18.24 -17.31 -16.51
N TRP A 55 17.65 -18.04 -15.56
CA TRP A 55 18.04 -19.40 -15.24
C TRP A 55 17.90 -20.36 -16.42
N PHE A 56 16.74 -20.33 -17.07
CA PHE A 56 16.52 -21.19 -18.25
C PHE A 56 17.36 -20.76 -19.46
N ALA A 57 17.67 -19.44 -19.59
CA ALA A 57 18.58 -18.97 -20.63
C ALA A 57 20.00 -19.52 -20.42
N VAL A 58 20.48 -19.57 -19.18
CA VAL A 58 21.80 -20.17 -18.86
C VAL A 58 21.78 -21.67 -19.19
N LEU A 59 20.72 -22.40 -18.83
CA LEU A 59 20.61 -23.83 -19.16
C LEU A 59 20.56 -24.08 -20.67
N ALA A 60 19.80 -23.26 -21.42
CA ALA A 60 19.75 -23.36 -22.88
C ALA A 60 21.12 -23.06 -23.51
N LEU A 61 21.80 -22.02 -23.04
CA LEU A 61 23.15 -21.67 -23.50
C LEU A 61 24.16 -22.80 -23.25
N TRP A 62 24.09 -23.43 -22.08
CA TRP A 62 24.93 -24.57 -21.71
C TRP A 62 24.81 -25.74 -22.67
N THR A 63 23.63 -25.99 -23.22
CA THR A 63 23.39 -27.09 -24.19
C THR A 63 23.66 -26.69 -25.63
N ILE A 64 23.38 -25.44 -26.00
CA ILE A 64 23.52 -24.94 -27.39
C ILE A 64 24.96 -24.59 -27.74
N LEU A 65 25.69 -23.96 -26.81
CA LEU A 65 27.02 -23.43 -27.09
C LEU A 65 28.05 -24.50 -27.53
N PRO A 66 28.20 -25.66 -26.85
CA PRO A 66 29.06 -26.73 -27.32
C PRO A 66 28.69 -27.22 -28.73
N ALA A 67 27.40 -27.46 -28.97
CA ALA A 67 26.92 -27.89 -30.27
C ALA A 67 27.16 -26.86 -31.38
N ALA A 68 27.10 -25.57 -31.05
CA ALA A 68 27.42 -24.51 -31.98
C ALA A 68 28.92 -24.47 -32.34
N VAL A 69 29.80 -24.69 -31.36
CA VAL A 69 31.27 -24.78 -31.55
C VAL A 69 31.60 -25.97 -32.47
N ASP A 70 30.92 -27.08 -32.34
CA ASP A 70 31.08 -28.27 -33.18
C ASP A 70 30.39 -28.14 -34.57
N GLY A 71 29.84 -26.98 -34.91
CA GLY A 71 29.13 -26.75 -36.17
C GLY A 71 27.73 -27.37 -36.23
N ALA A 72 27.24 -27.92 -35.13
CA ALA A 72 25.95 -28.64 -35.02
C ALA A 72 24.87 -27.81 -34.33
N MET A 73 24.84 -26.49 -34.55
CA MET A 73 23.91 -25.54 -33.85
C MET A 73 22.45 -25.96 -33.89
N LEU A 74 21.97 -26.45 -35.07
CA LEU A 74 20.59 -26.94 -35.21
C LEU A 74 20.28 -28.16 -34.33
N ALA A 75 21.27 -29.04 -34.13
CA ALA A 75 21.14 -30.18 -33.24
C ALA A 75 21.07 -29.70 -31.79
N GLY A 76 21.91 -28.75 -31.37
CA GLY A 76 21.86 -28.11 -30.06
C GLY A 76 20.52 -27.46 -29.76
N LEU A 77 19.93 -26.74 -30.73
CA LEU A 77 18.60 -26.14 -30.61
C LEU A 77 17.51 -27.20 -30.41
N LYS A 78 17.55 -28.27 -31.22
CA LYS A 78 16.60 -29.39 -31.11
C LYS A 78 16.71 -30.10 -29.77
N THR A 79 17.92 -30.29 -29.25
CA THR A 79 18.14 -30.91 -27.96
C THR A 79 17.67 -30.02 -26.80
N SER A 80 17.69 -28.70 -26.97
CA SER A 80 17.28 -27.74 -25.94
C SER A 80 15.77 -27.48 -25.89
N TRP A 81 14.96 -28.08 -26.79
CA TRP A 81 13.53 -27.84 -26.80
C TRP A 81 12.82 -28.14 -25.47
N PRO A 82 13.17 -29.19 -24.66
CA PRO A 82 12.54 -29.42 -23.37
C PRO A 82 12.84 -28.30 -22.38
N THR A 83 14.03 -27.69 -22.47
CA THR A 83 14.42 -26.53 -21.64
C THR A 83 13.51 -25.33 -21.94
N PHE A 84 13.25 -25.05 -23.22
CA PHE A 84 12.32 -23.97 -23.61
C PHE A 84 10.88 -24.28 -23.20
N ALA A 85 10.42 -25.50 -23.36
CA ALA A 85 9.10 -25.94 -22.94
C ALA A 85 8.93 -25.82 -21.41
N SER A 86 9.94 -26.22 -20.65
CA SER A 86 9.93 -26.09 -19.19
C SER A 86 9.95 -24.62 -18.74
N CYS A 87 10.71 -23.76 -19.42
CA CYS A 87 10.70 -22.31 -19.21
C CYS A 87 9.30 -21.73 -19.44
N ALA A 88 8.70 -22.06 -20.57
CA ALA A 88 7.35 -21.59 -20.91
C ALA A 88 6.30 -22.05 -19.88
N ALA A 89 6.38 -23.31 -19.43
CA ALA A 89 5.51 -23.84 -18.39
C ALA A 89 5.71 -23.11 -17.05
N ALA A 90 6.96 -22.91 -16.62
CA ALA A 90 7.27 -22.17 -15.40
C ALA A 90 6.78 -20.71 -15.45
N LEU A 91 6.97 -20.03 -16.59
CA LEU A 91 6.48 -18.67 -16.80
C LEU A 91 4.95 -18.60 -16.85
N ALA A 92 4.29 -19.60 -17.44
CA ALA A 92 2.84 -19.70 -17.44
C ALA A 92 2.28 -19.82 -16.00
N VAL A 93 2.90 -20.64 -15.16
CA VAL A 93 2.50 -20.78 -13.76
C VAL A 93 2.72 -19.46 -13.00
N VAL A 94 3.90 -18.88 -13.10
CA VAL A 94 4.23 -17.61 -12.39
C VAL A 94 3.38 -16.45 -12.91
N GLY A 95 3.17 -16.40 -14.23
CA GLY A 95 2.30 -15.41 -14.86
C GLY A 95 0.85 -15.51 -14.38
N SER A 96 0.31 -16.74 -14.31
CA SER A 96 -1.03 -17.01 -13.80
C SER A 96 -1.18 -16.62 -12.34
N LEU A 97 -0.19 -16.96 -11.49
CA LEU A 97 -0.18 -16.56 -10.08
C LEU A 97 -0.09 -15.05 -9.92
N GLY A 98 0.76 -14.39 -10.71
CA GLY A 98 0.89 -12.93 -10.71
C GLY A 98 -0.38 -12.22 -11.16
N TRP A 99 -1.03 -12.73 -12.21
CA TRP A 99 -2.32 -12.23 -12.69
C TRP A 99 -3.42 -12.43 -11.65
N LEU A 100 -3.50 -13.62 -11.04
CA LEU A 100 -4.49 -13.95 -10.03
C LEU A 100 -4.30 -13.10 -8.78
N ALA A 101 -3.05 -12.93 -8.32
CA ALA A 101 -2.72 -12.04 -7.21
C ALA A 101 -3.11 -10.58 -7.49
N ALA A 102 -2.87 -10.09 -8.71
CA ALA A 102 -3.27 -8.75 -9.11
C ALA A 102 -4.79 -8.59 -9.17
N TRP A 103 -5.49 -9.59 -9.68
CA TRP A 103 -6.95 -9.56 -9.84
C TRP A 103 -7.68 -9.60 -8.49
N THR A 104 -7.17 -10.37 -7.52
CA THR A 104 -7.77 -10.50 -6.19
C THR A 104 -7.36 -9.41 -5.20
N THR A 105 -6.38 -8.59 -5.57
CA THR A 105 -5.87 -7.51 -4.70
C THR A 105 -6.53 -6.19 -5.04
N THR A 106 -7.00 -5.48 -4.01
CA THR A 106 -7.48 -4.10 -4.12
C THR A 106 -6.83 -3.25 -3.03
N TYR A 107 -6.27 -2.12 -3.45
CA TYR A 107 -5.75 -1.10 -2.55
C TYR A 107 -6.68 0.10 -2.57
N THR A 108 -7.04 0.59 -1.40
CA THR A 108 -7.87 1.79 -1.24
C THR A 108 -7.18 2.75 -0.27
N VAL A 109 -6.99 3.97 -0.70
CA VAL A 109 -6.48 5.07 0.12
C VAL A 109 -7.65 5.99 0.42
N THR A 110 -7.98 6.16 1.69
CA THR A 110 -8.98 7.11 2.16
C THR A 110 -8.30 8.30 2.84
N ASN A 111 -9.08 9.27 3.27
CA ASN A 111 -8.59 10.40 4.08
C ASN A 111 -8.23 10.00 5.53
N ARG A 112 -8.48 8.74 5.97
CA ARG A 112 -8.21 8.26 7.34
C ARG A 112 -7.32 7.04 7.41
N ARG A 113 -7.35 6.16 6.41
CA ARG A 113 -6.63 4.87 6.42
C ARG A 113 -6.26 4.39 5.03
N VAL A 114 -5.29 3.47 4.97
CA VAL A 114 -5.05 2.63 3.79
C VAL A 114 -5.69 1.28 4.04
N VAL A 115 -6.52 0.83 3.12
CA VAL A 115 -7.13 -0.49 3.16
C VAL A 115 -6.49 -1.35 2.08
N MET A 116 -5.95 -2.50 2.47
CA MET A 116 -5.35 -3.47 1.55
C MET A 116 -6.14 -4.78 1.64
N ARG A 117 -6.92 -5.09 0.62
CA ARG A 117 -7.54 -6.40 0.47
C ARG A 117 -6.62 -7.25 -0.38
N ILE A 118 -6.08 -8.31 0.18
CA ILE A 118 -5.10 -9.19 -0.47
C ILE A 118 -5.46 -10.65 -0.20
N GLY A 119 -5.00 -11.55 -1.05
CA GLY A 119 -5.16 -13.00 -0.89
C GLY A 119 -5.90 -13.65 -2.05
N ILE A 120 -5.32 -14.73 -2.59
CA ILE A 120 -5.86 -15.46 -3.73
C ILE A 120 -7.00 -16.39 -3.31
N ALA A 121 -6.73 -17.25 -2.31
CA ALA A 121 -7.70 -18.24 -1.84
C ALA A 121 -8.50 -17.73 -0.64
N ILE A 122 -7.84 -17.05 0.28
CA ILE A 122 -8.45 -16.49 1.49
C ILE A 122 -8.20 -14.98 1.48
N PRO A 123 -9.20 -14.16 1.16
CA PRO A 123 -9.04 -12.71 1.17
C PRO A 123 -8.88 -12.20 2.60
N VAL A 124 -7.80 -11.47 2.86
CA VAL A 124 -7.52 -10.79 4.12
C VAL A 124 -7.53 -9.29 3.88
N THR A 125 -8.19 -8.55 4.76
CA THR A 125 -8.25 -7.09 4.68
C THR A 125 -7.43 -6.48 5.81
N PHE A 126 -6.41 -5.70 5.44
CA PHE A 126 -5.61 -4.91 6.38
C PHE A 126 -6.11 -3.47 6.37
N ASN A 127 -6.43 -2.96 7.56
CA ASN A 127 -6.76 -1.56 7.79
C ASN A 127 -5.57 -0.89 8.47
N LEU A 128 -4.95 0.06 7.80
CA LEU A 128 -3.76 0.77 8.26
C LEU A 128 -4.13 2.25 8.46
N PRO A 129 -4.42 2.71 9.70
CA PRO A 129 -4.69 4.11 9.96
C PRO A 129 -3.52 5.00 9.53
N LEU A 130 -3.80 6.12 8.87
CA LEU A 130 -2.75 7.03 8.38
C LEU A 130 -1.93 7.63 9.52
N THR A 131 -2.52 7.79 10.71
CA THR A 131 -1.82 8.25 11.94
C THR A 131 -0.75 7.27 12.40
N GLN A 132 -0.88 5.97 12.09
CA GLN A 132 0.11 4.94 12.41
C GLN A 132 1.19 4.77 11.32
N VAL A 133 1.10 5.47 10.19
CA VAL A 133 2.11 5.43 9.14
C VAL A 133 3.19 6.45 9.43
N GLU A 134 4.38 6.03 9.87
CA GLU A 134 5.52 6.92 10.13
C GLU A 134 6.14 7.45 8.84
N GLU A 135 6.28 6.58 7.85
CA GLU A 135 6.96 6.90 6.59
C GLU A 135 6.33 6.10 5.44
N ALA A 136 6.19 6.73 4.29
CA ALA A 136 5.82 6.08 3.04
C ALA A 136 6.98 6.21 2.05
N GLY A 137 7.65 5.09 1.77
CA GLY A 137 8.74 5.03 0.80
C GLY A 137 8.22 4.65 -0.58
N LEU A 138 8.62 5.39 -1.63
CA LEU A 138 8.29 5.09 -3.02
C LEU A 138 9.51 4.55 -3.76
N ARG A 139 9.30 3.45 -4.51
CA ARG A 139 10.22 2.98 -5.55
C ARG A 139 9.48 2.94 -6.88
N THR A 140 9.90 3.74 -7.83
CA THR A 140 9.34 3.75 -9.20
C THR A 140 10.10 2.81 -10.11
N PHE A 141 9.41 2.31 -11.14
CA PHE A 141 9.98 1.45 -12.17
C PHE A 141 9.79 2.09 -13.56
N GLY A 142 10.58 1.63 -14.52
CA GLY A 142 10.57 2.17 -15.89
C GLY A 142 9.25 1.98 -16.65
N ASP A 143 8.37 1.08 -16.17
CA ASP A 143 7.02 0.85 -16.71
C ASP A 143 5.96 1.81 -16.11
N GLY A 144 6.38 2.82 -15.33
CA GLY A 144 5.50 3.80 -14.68
C GLY A 144 4.80 3.26 -13.44
N THR A 145 4.98 1.98 -13.10
CA THR A 145 4.46 1.45 -11.84
C THR A 145 5.36 1.81 -10.67
N GLY A 146 4.84 1.74 -9.46
CA GLY A 146 5.59 1.99 -8.23
C GLY A 146 5.24 1.02 -7.11
N ASP A 147 6.22 0.77 -6.25
CA ASP A 147 6.04 0.07 -4.98
C ASP A 147 6.06 1.11 -3.85
N LEU A 148 5.00 1.15 -3.04
CA LEU A 148 4.87 2.06 -1.89
C LEU A 148 4.97 1.25 -0.60
N ALA A 149 6.10 1.35 0.10
CA ALA A 149 6.31 0.68 1.38
C ALA A 149 5.85 1.60 2.52
N LEU A 150 5.02 1.07 3.42
CA LEU A 150 4.50 1.80 4.58
C LEU A 150 5.26 1.33 5.83
N ARG A 151 5.99 2.24 6.47
CA ARG A 151 6.55 1.98 7.79
C ARG A 151 5.53 2.40 8.84
N LEU A 152 5.15 1.43 9.67
CA LEU A 152 4.17 1.64 10.74
C LEU A 152 4.88 1.96 12.06
N THR A 153 4.18 2.66 12.94
CA THR A 153 4.62 2.94 14.31
C THR A 153 4.88 1.64 15.06
N LYS A 154 5.91 1.63 15.91
CA LYS A 154 6.27 0.48 16.72
C LYS A 154 5.09 0.02 17.58
N GLY A 155 4.82 -1.28 17.55
CA GLY A 155 3.71 -1.90 18.28
C GLY A 155 2.59 -2.44 17.40
N THR A 156 2.46 -1.98 16.17
CA THR A 156 1.51 -2.56 15.19
C THR A 156 2.08 -3.87 14.66
N ARG A 157 1.58 -5.00 15.18
CA ARG A 157 2.05 -6.33 14.76
C ARG A 157 1.23 -6.82 13.58
N VAL A 158 1.87 -6.87 12.42
CA VAL A 158 1.32 -7.55 11.23
C VAL A 158 2.24 -8.72 10.91
N ALA A 159 1.69 -9.93 10.79
CA ALA A 159 2.51 -11.09 10.50
C ALA A 159 3.00 -11.05 9.03
N TYR A 160 4.31 -11.20 8.81
CA TYR A 160 4.94 -11.16 7.49
C TYR A 160 4.29 -12.13 6.50
N LEU A 161 3.97 -13.33 6.94
CA LEU A 161 3.39 -14.38 6.10
C LEU A 161 2.00 -14.01 5.57
N HIS A 162 1.20 -13.29 6.36
CA HIS A 162 -0.13 -12.82 5.95
C HIS A 162 -0.06 -11.66 4.94
N LEU A 163 1.03 -10.88 4.99
CA LEU A 163 1.27 -9.80 4.03
C LEU A 163 1.87 -10.30 2.71
N TRP A 164 2.50 -11.48 2.69
CA TRP A 164 3.14 -11.98 1.47
C TRP A 164 2.12 -12.19 0.35
N PRO A 165 2.40 -11.76 -0.90
CA PRO A 165 3.61 -11.14 -1.44
C PRO A 165 3.69 -9.59 -1.31
N HIS A 166 2.80 -8.95 -0.54
CA HIS A 166 2.67 -7.51 -0.34
C HIS A 166 3.48 -6.98 0.85
N ALA A 167 4.44 -7.74 1.34
CA ALA A 167 5.40 -7.30 2.35
C ALA A 167 6.68 -6.77 1.68
N ARG A 168 7.34 -5.80 2.33
CA ARG A 168 8.69 -5.39 1.94
C ARG A 168 9.66 -6.55 2.16
N PRO A 169 10.45 -6.97 1.16
CA PRO A 169 11.37 -8.09 1.28
C PRO A 169 12.43 -7.82 2.37
N TRP A 170 12.89 -8.91 3.01
CA TRP A 170 13.95 -8.92 4.03
C TRP A 170 13.64 -8.15 5.33
N ARG A 171 12.40 -7.74 5.57
CA ARG A 171 11.92 -7.11 6.81
C ARG A 171 10.98 -8.04 7.57
N VAL A 172 11.51 -9.16 8.08
CA VAL A 172 10.71 -10.19 8.75
C VAL A 172 10.36 -9.82 10.19
N THR A 173 11.29 -9.16 10.88
CA THR A 173 11.12 -8.74 12.29
C THR A 173 10.18 -7.54 12.45
N GLU A 174 10.20 -6.62 11.49
CA GLU A 174 9.30 -5.46 11.42
C GLU A 174 8.65 -5.44 10.04
N PRO A 175 7.61 -6.26 9.81
CA PRO A 175 6.97 -6.35 8.51
C PRO A 175 6.38 -5.02 8.09
N GLN A 176 6.77 -4.55 6.92
CA GLN A 176 6.27 -3.31 6.33
C GLN A 176 5.28 -3.66 5.22
N PRO A 177 3.99 -3.32 5.39
CA PRO A 177 3.03 -3.42 4.32
C PRO A 177 3.48 -2.61 3.11
N MET A 178 3.29 -3.17 1.91
CA MET A 178 3.72 -2.51 0.68
C MET A 178 2.65 -2.66 -0.39
N LEU A 179 2.19 -1.52 -0.92
CA LEU A 179 1.39 -1.50 -2.14
C LEU A 179 2.33 -1.76 -3.31
N ARG A 180 2.21 -2.92 -3.94
CA ARG A 180 3.11 -3.36 -5.00
C ARG A 180 2.59 -3.03 -6.37
N SER A 181 3.52 -2.71 -7.25
CA SER A 181 3.27 -2.59 -8.70
C SER A 181 2.05 -1.72 -9.03
N VAL A 182 1.88 -0.64 -8.26
CA VAL A 182 0.77 0.32 -8.40
C VAL A 182 0.95 1.10 -9.69
N PRO A 183 -0.04 1.11 -10.61
CA PRO A 183 0.01 1.95 -11.79
C PRO A 183 0.10 3.43 -11.40
N ASN A 184 0.90 4.22 -12.13
CA ASN A 184 1.15 5.63 -11.83
C ASN A 184 1.62 5.86 -10.37
N GLY A 185 2.55 5.02 -9.91
CA GLY A 185 2.99 4.97 -8.52
C GLY A 185 3.39 6.33 -7.93
N ALA A 186 3.99 7.21 -8.71
CA ALA A 186 4.36 8.56 -8.26
C ALA A 186 3.13 9.44 -7.92
N ALA A 187 2.07 9.37 -8.74
CA ALA A 187 0.83 10.12 -8.47
C ALA A 187 0.14 9.59 -7.21
N VAL A 188 0.09 8.27 -7.05
CA VAL A 188 -0.52 7.63 -5.86
C VAL A 188 0.29 7.95 -4.60
N ALA A 189 1.62 7.98 -4.68
CA ALA A 189 2.49 8.38 -3.57
C ALA A 189 2.23 9.84 -3.14
N ALA A 190 2.01 10.75 -4.10
CA ALA A 190 1.67 12.13 -3.80
C ALA A 190 0.29 12.27 -3.10
N ILE A 191 -0.71 11.47 -3.51
CA ILE A 191 -2.02 11.41 -2.85
C ILE A 191 -1.85 10.91 -1.42
N LEU A 192 -1.15 9.79 -1.24
CA LEU A 192 -0.90 9.18 0.06
C LEU A 192 -0.14 10.11 1.00
N ALA A 193 0.91 10.80 0.52
CA ALA A 193 1.68 11.75 1.33
C ALA A 193 0.80 12.89 1.85
N ARG A 194 -0.04 13.48 0.98
CA ARG A 194 -0.98 14.51 1.40
C ARG A 194 -1.98 14.00 2.42
N ALA A 195 -2.49 12.78 2.23
CA ALA A 195 -3.43 12.17 3.16
C ALA A 195 -2.80 11.92 4.55
N ILE A 196 -1.53 11.48 4.60
CA ILE A 196 -0.78 11.28 5.86
C ILE A 196 -0.60 12.61 6.59
N VAL A 197 -0.20 13.68 5.88
CA VAL A 197 -0.02 15.01 6.47
C VAL A 197 -1.35 15.53 7.02
N ALA A 198 -2.43 15.45 6.23
CA ALA A 198 -3.76 15.88 6.64
C ALA A 198 -4.31 15.10 7.85
N ALA A 199 -4.03 13.80 7.93
CA ALA A 199 -4.46 12.97 9.06
C ALA A 199 -3.71 13.28 10.37
N ARG A 200 -2.48 13.81 10.30
CA ARG A 200 -1.66 14.17 11.47
C ARG A 200 -1.91 15.59 11.99
N ALA A 201 -2.33 16.48 11.12
CA ALA A 201 -2.55 17.88 11.49
C ALA A 201 -3.45 18.08 12.72
N PRO A 202 -4.58 17.37 12.89
CA PRO A 202 -5.41 17.47 14.09
C PRO A 202 -4.73 16.96 15.38
N GLU A 203 -3.87 15.93 15.27
CA GLU A 203 -3.13 15.37 16.41
C GLU A 203 -2.02 16.32 16.86
N GLU A 204 -1.34 16.95 15.91
CA GLU A 204 -0.27 17.92 16.18
C GLU A 204 -0.85 19.19 16.81
N GLU A 205 -2.02 19.68 16.35
CA GLU A 205 -2.72 20.80 16.93
C GLU A 205 -3.24 20.50 18.34
N ALA A 206 -3.70 19.27 18.61
CA ALA A 206 -4.11 18.82 19.94
C ALA A 206 -2.92 18.59 20.89
N ALA A 207 -1.73 18.30 20.37
CA ALA A 207 -0.51 18.09 21.14
C ALA A 207 0.23 19.40 21.49
N LEU A 208 -0.15 20.54 20.88
CA LEU A 208 0.40 21.84 21.26
C LEU A 208 0.00 22.12 22.72
N PRO A 209 0.97 22.45 23.61
CA PRO A 209 0.63 22.80 24.97
C PRO A 209 -0.28 24.01 24.95
N ILE A 210 -1.47 23.87 25.55
CA ILE A 210 -2.36 25.00 25.77
C ILE A 210 -1.58 25.95 26.68
N LEU A 211 -0.99 26.99 26.10
CA LEU A 211 -0.46 28.12 26.85
C LEU A 211 -1.67 28.79 27.51
N VAL A 212 -2.12 28.24 28.65
CA VAL A 212 -3.04 28.93 29.53
C VAL A 212 -2.30 30.19 29.96
N ALA A 213 -2.68 31.33 29.38
CA ALA A 213 -2.25 32.62 29.86
C ALA A 213 -2.58 32.64 31.36
N ARG A 214 -1.54 32.54 32.22
CA ARG A 214 -1.72 32.74 33.66
C ARG A 214 -2.43 34.08 33.78
N PRO A 215 -3.57 34.18 34.48
CA PRO A 215 -4.15 35.45 34.79
C PRO A 215 -3.05 36.26 35.50
N GLN A 216 -2.64 37.37 34.89
CA GLN A 216 -1.72 38.28 35.49
C GLN A 216 -2.29 38.61 36.86
N GLY A 217 -1.52 38.25 37.92
CA GLY A 217 -1.95 38.36 39.29
C GLY A 217 -2.52 39.74 39.56
N GLN A 218 -3.69 39.73 40.18
CA GLN A 218 -4.28 40.95 40.77
C GLN A 218 -3.18 41.67 41.51
N ALA A 219 -2.84 42.86 41.00
CA ALA A 219 -1.92 43.78 41.69
C ALA A 219 -2.47 44.01 43.07
N ARG A 220 -1.71 43.58 44.08
CA ARG A 220 -2.02 43.76 45.49
C ARG A 220 -2.13 45.28 45.73
N PRO A 221 -3.26 45.80 46.23
CA PRO A 221 -3.36 47.24 46.48
C PRO A 221 -2.27 47.71 47.46
N PRO A 222 -1.70 48.90 47.28
CA PRO A 222 -0.65 49.39 48.15
C PRO A 222 -1.16 49.53 49.62
N ARG A 223 -0.44 48.96 50.55
CA ARG A 223 -0.73 49.02 51.99
C ARG A 223 -0.47 50.43 52.45
N LEU A 224 -1.51 51.21 52.73
CA LEU A 224 -1.39 52.49 53.37
C LEU A 224 -0.86 52.29 54.79
N VAL A 225 0.36 52.73 55.03
CA VAL A 225 0.94 52.83 56.39
C VAL A 225 0.46 54.14 56.96
N ALA A 226 -0.42 54.07 57.95
CA ALA A 226 -0.81 55.25 58.74
C ALA A 226 0.41 55.76 59.53
N ALA A 227 0.86 56.98 59.22
CA ALA A 227 1.86 57.72 60.03
C ALA A 227 1.18 58.14 61.34
N GLY A 228 1.63 57.54 62.40
CA GLY A 228 1.21 57.91 63.75
C GLY A 228 1.64 59.32 64.11
N ALA A 229 0.72 60.08 64.63
CA ALA A 229 0.92 61.38 65.19
C ALA A 229 1.79 61.32 66.45
N ARG A 230 2.69 62.24 66.54
CA ARG A 230 3.11 62.96 67.76
C ARG A 230 3.43 64.39 67.37
#